data_6e75345e4f5cd0cc0357145a002c57a6
#
_entry.id   6e75345e4f5cd0cc0357145a002c57a6
#
_cell.length_a   1.000
_cell.length_b   1.000
_cell.length_c   1.000
_cell.angle_alpha   90.00
_cell.angle_beta   90.00
_cell.angle_gamma   90.00
#
_symmetry.space_group_name_H-M   'P 1'
#
loop_
_entity.id
_entity.type
_entity.pdbx_description
1 polymer ?
#
loop_
_entity_poly.entity_id
_entity_poly.type
_entity_poly.pdbx_seq_one_letter_code
_entity_poly.pdbx_strand_id
1 'polypeptide(L)'
;IYIFFALPAGIFVDKYGLKISIFISAIIITLSLLFRGFSESFFYMWLAVALFGVGGPLISVSAPKTALIWSNQKNRIISMGILLTGPFIGGICSLSLTNTIMMPLMNNNWNYVFYSYSLLPLLSAILWLIIYNVFWNKDFDNNTQAIKSNISHTLKLLINKKRYILVIFVGIIIMYLVHGISGWMPKILSSKGINISYASNLATIPVIIGIISALSVPRFSNSKNRLKIIFLLFINVMLSMQFIKYSESYLYMFGLCFIGISTGSLMTLLISHLSDTKDISFSNIGIASGLFYSIIQIGGVLGPYSIGIIYDLTQDFNNALTFNILVTLLSFLPLYLLAKLKNL
;
A
#
# COMPACT_ATOMS: atom_id res chain seq x y z
N ILE A 1 6.03 7.98 11.50
CA ILE A 1 4.97 9.01 11.55
C ILE A 1 3.68 8.46 10.96
N TYR A 2 3.71 7.84 9.80
CA TYR A 2 2.54 7.21 9.18
C TYR A 2 1.79 6.27 10.15
N ILE A 3 2.53 5.44 10.90
CA ILE A 3 1.97 4.50 11.90
C ILE A 3 1.12 5.25 12.93
N PHE A 4 1.64 6.36 13.44
CA PHE A 4 0.95 7.14 14.48
C PHE A 4 -0.24 7.93 13.94
N PHE A 5 -0.15 8.41 12.69
CA PHE A 5 -1.18 9.26 12.10
C PHE A 5 -2.29 8.50 11.37
N ALA A 6 -2.14 7.20 11.07
CA ALA A 6 -3.17 6.45 10.34
C ALA A 6 -4.47 6.29 11.14
N LEU A 7 -4.40 6.05 12.44
CA LEU A 7 -5.60 5.99 13.29
C LEU A 7 -6.27 7.36 13.47
N PRO A 8 -5.57 8.46 13.82
CA PRO A 8 -6.14 9.80 13.77
C PRO A 8 -6.74 10.18 12.43
N ALA A 9 -6.12 9.79 11.32
CA ALA A 9 -6.65 9.99 9.98
C ALA A 9 -7.99 9.28 9.79
N GLY A 10 -8.13 8.05 10.28
CA GLY A 10 -9.39 7.32 10.26
C GLY A 10 -10.52 8.02 10.99
N ILE A 11 -10.22 8.54 12.19
CA ILE A 11 -11.16 9.32 12.99
C ILE A 11 -11.55 10.63 12.26
N PHE A 12 -10.54 11.28 11.65
CA PHE A 12 -10.75 12.51 10.89
C PHE A 12 -11.66 12.28 9.68
N VAL A 13 -11.42 11.20 8.92
CA VAL A 13 -12.25 10.81 7.75
C VAL A 13 -13.68 10.50 8.16
N ASP A 14 -13.90 9.85 9.30
CA ASP A 14 -15.25 9.55 9.78
C ASP A 14 -15.97 10.80 10.28
N LYS A 15 -15.24 11.74 10.87
CA LYS A 15 -15.81 12.98 11.43
C LYS A 15 -16.09 14.05 10.37
N TYR A 16 -15.16 14.26 9.44
CA TYR A 16 -15.20 15.38 8.49
C TYR A 16 -15.55 14.94 7.05
N GLY A 17 -15.67 13.63 6.81
CA GLY A 17 -16.04 13.08 5.51
C GLY A 17 -14.91 13.10 4.47
N LEU A 18 -15.20 12.52 3.30
CA LEU A 18 -14.21 12.32 2.23
C LEU A 18 -13.77 13.64 1.57
N LYS A 19 -14.69 14.60 1.40
CA LYS A 19 -14.41 15.87 0.73
C LYS A 19 -13.21 16.58 1.36
N ILE A 20 -13.32 16.84 2.65
CA ILE A 20 -12.32 17.59 3.42
C ILE A 20 -11.05 16.75 3.62
N SER A 21 -11.21 15.47 3.92
CA SER A 21 -10.07 14.60 4.23
C SER A 21 -9.12 14.41 3.05
N ILE A 22 -9.65 14.15 1.86
CA ILE A 22 -8.84 13.96 0.64
C ILE A 22 -8.22 15.28 0.21
N PHE A 23 -8.96 16.39 0.29
CA PHE A 23 -8.43 17.72 -0.02
C PHE A 23 -7.26 18.11 0.89
N ILE A 24 -7.44 18.01 2.22
CA ILE A 24 -6.37 18.31 3.19
C ILE A 24 -5.16 17.41 2.98
N SER A 25 -5.40 16.12 2.72
CA SER A 25 -4.32 15.18 2.41
C SER A 25 -3.49 15.64 1.21
N ALA A 26 -4.14 15.99 0.11
CA ALA A 26 -3.47 16.43 -1.11
C ALA A 26 -2.66 17.72 -0.87
N ILE A 27 -3.17 18.66 -0.08
CA ILE A 27 -2.44 19.88 0.30
C ILE A 27 -1.21 19.54 1.16
N ILE A 28 -1.34 18.67 2.16
CA ILE A 28 -0.20 18.26 3.01
C ILE A 28 0.87 17.56 2.17
N ILE A 29 0.48 16.70 1.22
CA ILE A 29 1.42 16.02 0.31
C ILE A 29 2.10 17.04 -0.61
N THR A 30 1.37 18.05 -1.11
CA THR A 30 1.93 19.15 -1.90
C THR A 30 3.02 19.88 -1.09
N LEU A 31 2.72 20.28 0.14
CA LEU A 31 3.67 20.94 1.02
C LEU A 31 4.89 20.06 1.32
N SER A 32 4.68 18.77 1.56
CA SER A 32 5.76 17.81 1.75
C SER A 32 6.74 17.79 0.56
N LEU A 33 6.21 17.76 -0.67
CA LEU A 33 7.05 17.77 -1.87
C LEU A 33 7.75 19.12 -2.08
N LEU A 34 7.06 20.23 -1.84
CA LEU A 34 7.68 21.56 -1.89
C LEU A 34 8.83 21.69 -0.90
N PHE A 35 8.63 21.29 0.36
CA PHE A 35 9.68 21.36 1.38
C PHE A 35 10.86 20.42 1.09
N ARG A 36 10.66 19.28 0.41
CA ARG A 36 11.78 18.48 -0.09
C ARG A 36 12.61 19.25 -1.11
N GLY A 37 11.96 19.98 -2.01
CA GLY A 37 12.66 20.82 -2.98
C GLY A 37 13.47 21.97 -2.33
N PHE A 38 13.07 22.49 -1.17
CA PHE A 38 13.81 23.49 -0.41
C PHE A 38 14.82 22.92 0.58
N SER A 39 14.96 21.60 0.70
CA SER A 39 15.81 21.01 1.72
C SER A 39 17.30 21.12 1.35
N GLU A 40 18.06 21.79 2.21
CA GLU A 40 19.52 21.94 2.10
C GLU A 40 20.28 20.95 3.00
N SER A 41 19.58 20.28 3.91
CA SER A 41 20.20 19.31 4.83
C SER A 41 19.33 18.07 5.01
N PHE A 42 19.96 17.00 5.50
CA PHE A 42 19.28 15.76 5.83
C PHE A 42 18.12 15.98 6.81
N PHE A 43 18.28 16.85 7.79
CA PHE A 43 17.24 17.11 8.79
C PHE A 43 16.00 17.76 8.18
N TYR A 44 16.16 18.77 7.31
CA TYR A 44 15.04 19.39 6.61
C TYR A 44 14.35 18.42 5.64
N MET A 45 15.15 17.60 4.93
CA MET A 45 14.59 16.54 4.09
C MET A 45 13.78 15.55 4.92
N TRP A 46 14.29 15.14 6.08
CA TRP A 46 13.59 14.23 7.00
C TRP A 46 12.27 14.83 7.48
N LEU A 47 12.24 16.10 7.88
CA LEU A 47 11.01 16.80 8.27
C LEU A 47 10.00 16.88 7.13
N ALA A 48 10.46 17.17 5.93
CA ALA A 48 9.61 17.22 4.74
C ALA A 48 8.99 15.85 4.42
N VAL A 49 9.76 14.77 4.54
CA VAL A 49 9.26 13.39 4.41
C VAL A 49 8.30 13.04 5.54
N ALA A 50 8.61 13.50 6.77
CA ALA A 50 7.73 13.31 7.93
C ALA A 50 6.33 13.92 7.71
N LEU A 51 6.26 15.07 7.05
CA LEU A 51 4.99 15.71 6.69
C LEU A 51 4.14 14.83 5.77
N PHE A 52 4.75 14.09 4.82
CA PHE A 52 4.04 13.08 4.04
C PHE A 52 3.42 12.00 4.95
N GLY A 53 4.12 11.61 6.02
CA GLY A 53 3.60 10.65 7.00
C GLY A 53 2.33 11.11 7.73
N VAL A 54 2.03 12.43 7.72
CA VAL A 54 0.77 13.00 8.23
C VAL A 54 -0.32 12.98 7.16
N GLY A 55 0.00 13.39 5.93
CA GLY A 55 -0.97 13.51 4.83
C GLY A 55 -1.33 12.16 4.18
N GLY A 56 -0.35 11.31 3.94
CA GLY A 56 -0.53 10.03 3.25
C GLY A 56 -1.60 9.11 3.85
N PRO A 57 -1.66 8.94 5.18
CA PRO A 57 -2.69 8.12 5.82
C PRO A 57 -4.12 8.54 5.49
N LEU A 58 -4.39 9.84 5.35
CA LEU A 58 -5.74 10.35 5.04
C LEU A 58 -6.25 9.79 3.70
N ILE A 59 -5.40 9.69 2.66
CA ILE A 59 -5.78 9.08 1.38
C ILE A 59 -5.97 7.57 1.54
N SER A 60 -5.02 6.89 2.17
CA SER A 60 -5.08 5.43 2.31
C SER A 60 -6.32 4.96 3.08
N VAL A 61 -6.68 5.68 4.14
CA VAL A 61 -7.87 5.37 4.95
C VAL A 61 -9.16 5.78 4.22
N SER A 62 -9.11 6.82 3.40
CA SER A 62 -10.26 7.27 2.60
C SER A 62 -10.61 6.30 1.47
N ALA A 63 -9.65 5.54 0.92
CA ALA A 63 -9.88 4.66 -0.22
C ALA A 63 -10.96 3.59 0.02
N PRO A 64 -10.98 2.82 1.13
CA PRO A 64 -12.05 1.89 1.41
C PRO A 64 -13.42 2.57 1.52
N LYS A 65 -13.48 3.73 2.17
CA LYS A 65 -14.73 4.49 2.32
C LYS A 65 -15.22 5.03 0.98
N THR A 66 -14.31 5.51 0.12
CA THR A 66 -14.64 5.94 -1.25
C THR A 66 -15.22 4.79 -2.06
N ALA A 67 -14.59 3.62 -2.05
CA ALA A 67 -15.10 2.44 -2.74
C ALA A 67 -16.49 2.01 -2.25
N LEU A 68 -16.75 2.13 -0.95
CA LEU A 68 -18.05 1.79 -0.37
C LEU A 68 -19.17 2.75 -0.78
N ILE A 69 -18.85 4.05 -0.86
CA ILE A 69 -19.84 5.10 -1.17
C ILE A 69 -20.12 5.16 -2.66
N TRP A 70 -19.08 5.09 -3.50
CA TRP A 70 -19.17 5.38 -4.93
C TRP A 70 -19.38 4.13 -5.79
N SER A 71 -19.44 2.94 -5.21
CA SER A 71 -19.68 1.70 -5.95
C SER A 71 -20.74 0.82 -5.36
N ASN A 72 -21.53 0.20 -6.26
CA ASN A 72 -22.49 -0.83 -5.89
C ASN A 72 -21.76 -2.04 -5.29
N GLN A 73 -22.45 -2.81 -4.46
CA GLN A 73 -21.91 -3.99 -3.78
C GLN A 73 -21.19 -4.97 -4.75
N LYS A 74 -21.72 -5.13 -5.97
CA LYS A 74 -21.17 -5.99 -7.03
C LYS A 74 -19.80 -5.50 -7.53
N ASN A 75 -19.60 -4.18 -7.62
CA ASN A 75 -18.41 -3.57 -8.22
C ASN A 75 -17.38 -3.10 -7.17
N ARG A 76 -17.68 -3.22 -5.89
CA ARG A 76 -16.86 -2.69 -4.80
C ARG A 76 -15.40 -3.21 -4.82
N ILE A 77 -15.22 -4.50 -5.09
CA ILE A 77 -13.90 -5.13 -5.17
C ILE A 77 -13.07 -4.55 -6.32
N ILE A 78 -13.72 -4.33 -7.47
CA ILE A 78 -13.09 -3.72 -8.65
C ILE A 78 -12.71 -2.27 -8.34
N SER A 79 -13.61 -1.52 -7.71
CA SER A 79 -13.34 -0.12 -7.31
C SER A 79 -12.18 -0.01 -6.34
N MET A 80 -12.06 -0.93 -5.38
CA MET A 80 -10.89 -1.03 -4.50
C MET A 80 -9.62 -1.33 -5.29
N GLY A 81 -9.67 -2.26 -6.25
CA GLY A 81 -8.56 -2.55 -7.15
C GLY A 81 -8.09 -1.29 -7.90
N ILE A 82 -9.01 -0.54 -8.50
CA ILE A 82 -8.70 0.71 -9.20
C ILE A 82 -8.03 1.72 -8.27
N LEU A 83 -8.57 1.96 -7.08
CA LEU A 83 -7.99 2.90 -6.12
C LEU A 83 -6.57 2.49 -5.68
N LEU A 84 -6.35 1.19 -5.50
CA LEU A 84 -5.05 0.65 -5.10
C LEU A 84 -4.03 0.58 -6.25
N THR A 85 -4.41 0.82 -7.52
CA THR A 85 -3.43 0.95 -8.62
C THR A 85 -2.69 2.29 -8.59
N GLY A 86 -3.23 3.31 -7.94
CA GLY A 86 -2.61 4.64 -7.86
C GLY A 86 -1.15 4.60 -7.37
N PRO A 87 -0.84 3.96 -6.22
CA PRO A 87 0.54 3.81 -5.75
C PRO A 87 1.47 3.10 -6.75
N PHE A 88 0.96 2.11 -7.49
CA PHE A 88 1.76 1.41 -8.50
C PHE A 88 2.08 2.32 -9.69
N ILE A 89 1.09 3.05 -10.21
CA ILE A 89 1.29 4.01 -11.30
C ILE A 89 2.28 5.10 -10.86
N GLY A 90 2.10 5.65 -9.65
CA GLY A 90 3.04 6.62 -9.08
C GLY A 90 4.45 6.05 -8.94
N GLY A 91 4.58 4.78 -8.54
CA GLY A 91 5.86 4.07 -8.45
C GLY A 91 6.57 3.93 -9.80
N ILE A 92 5.85 3.53 -10.86
CA ILE A 92 6.39 3.45 -12.22
C ILE A 92 6.85 4.84 -12.69
N CYS A 93 6.01 5.86 -12.54
CA CYS A 93 6.34 7.22 -12.92
C CYS A 93 7.58 7.72 -12.16
N SER A 94 7.66 7.46 -10.86
CA SER A 94 8.82 7.84 -10.05
C SER A 94 10.10 7.12 -10.47
N LEU A 95 10.06 5.81 -10.71
CA LEU A 95 11.25 5.04 -11.07
C LEU A 95 11.73 5.31 -12.48
N SER A 96 10.81 5.38 -13.46
CA SER A 96 11.17 5.52 -14.87
C SER A 96 11.29 6.96 -15.31
N LEU A 97 10.28 7.81 -15.02
CA LEU A 97 10.25 9.17 -15.56
C LEU A 97 11.22 10.12 -14.86
N THR A 98 11.52 9.90 -13.57
CA THR A 98 12.41 10.81 -12.83
C THR A 98 13.77 10.88 -13.46
N ASN A 99 14.45 9.75 -13.64
CA ASN A 99 15.83 9.72 -14.14
C ASN A 99 15.92 9.91 -15.65
N THR A 100 14.92 9.45 -16.42
CA THR A 100 14.96 9.48 -17.89
C THR A 100 14.46 10.78 -18.50
N ILE A 101 13.54 11.47 -17.84
CA ILE A 101 12.87 12.66 -18.37
C ILE A 101 13.05 13.86 -17.45
N MET A 102 12.65 13.74 -16.18
CA MET A 102 12.59 14.91 -15.30
C MET A 102 13.97 15.45 -14.92
N MET A 103 14.93 14.58 -14.58
CA MET A 103 16.28 15.02 -14.25
C MET A 103 16.97 15.73 -15.42
N PRO A 104 16.98 15.20 -16.66
CA PRO A 104 17.52 15.92 -17.81
C PRO A 104 16.82 17.24 -18.09
N LEU A 105 15.47 17.29 -18.03
CA LEU A 105 14.71 18.52 -18.25
C LEU A 105 14.99 19.59 -17.18
N MET A 106 15.35 19.20 -15.98
CA MET A 106 15.64 20.09 -14.85
C MET A 106 17.15 20.29 -14.65
N ASN A 107 17.96 20.14 -15.70
CA ASN A 107 19.43 20.31 -15.65
C ASN A 107 20.10 19.49 -14.55
N ASN A 108 19.62 18.27 -14.31
CA ASN A 108 20.05 17.37 -13.24
C ASN A 108 19.90 17.93 -11.81
N ASN A 109 19.02 18.92 -11.63
CA ASN A 109 18.73 19.47 -10.32
C ASN A 109 17.47 18.83 -9.73
N TRP A 110 17.66 17.99 -8.72
CA TRP A 110 16.60 17.23 -8.06
C TRP A 110 15.60 18.13 -7.30
N ASN A 111 15.98 19.34 -6.88
CA ASN A 111 15.09 20.31 -6.22
C ASN A 111 13.95 20.70 -7.15
N TYR A 112 14.26 21.03 -8.43
CA TYR A 112 13.28 21.37 -9.43
C TYR A 112 12.36 20.20 -9.78
N VAL A 113 12.85 18.96 -9.68
CA VAL A 113 12.02 17.76 -9.85
C VAL A 113 10.96 17.68 -8.75
N PHE A 114 11.32 17.94 -7.48
CA PHE A 114 10.34 17.96 -6.40
C PHE A 114 9.32 19.10 -6.55
N TYR A 115 9.73 20.29 -6.99
CA TYR A 115 8.80 21.39 -7.29
C TYR A 115 7.81 20.98 -8.38
N SER A 116 8.28 20.37 -9.46
CA SER A 116 7.41 19.88 -10.54
C SER A 116 6.43 18.82 -10.05
N TYR A 117 6.90 17.86 -9.24
CA TYR A 117 6.04 16.82 -8.69
C TYR A 117 5.03 17.34 -7.67
N SER A 118 5.30 18.46 -6.99
CA SER A 118 4.35 19.07 -6.06
C SER A 118 3.08 19.60 -6.75
N LEU A 119 3.16 19.90 -8.05
CA LEU A 119 2.00 20.33 -8.83
C LEU A 119 0.96 19.21 -9.00
N LEU A 120 1.37 17.94 -9.02
CA LEU A 120 0.45 16.82 -9.23
C LEU A 120 -0.58 16.68 -8.09
N PRO A 121 -0.20 16.61 -6.81
CA PRO A 121 -1.18 16.55 -5.74
C PRO A 121 -1.97 17.86 -5.59
N LEU A 122 -1.38 19.02 -5.92
CA LEU A 122 -2.09 20.30 -5.94
C LEU A 122 -3.22 20.29 -6.98
N LEU A 123 -2.92 19.89 -8.21
CA LEU A 123 -3.93 19.74 -9.27
C LEU A 123 -4.98 18.69 -8.88
N SER A 124 -4.56 17.58 -8.26
CA SER A 124 -5.48 16.55 -7.75
C SER A 124 -6.42 17.11 -6.68
N ALA A 125 -5.95 17.99 -5.79
CA ALA A 125 -6.78 18.67 -4.79
C ALA A 125 -7.87 19.52 -5.43
N ILE A 126 -7.51 20.31 -6.45
CA ILE A 126 -8.45 21.16 -7.19
C ILE A 126 -9.47 20.30 -7.94
N LEU A 127 -9.00 19.31 -8.69
CA LEU A 127 -9.87 18.38 -9.43
C LEU A 127 -10.81 17.63 -8.49
N TRP A 128 -10.33 17.21 -7.32
CA TRP A 128 -11.17 16.56 -6.33
C TRP A 128 -12.32 17.44 -5.86
N LEU A 129 -12.06 18.71 -5.57
CA LEU A 129 -13.11 19.65 -5.17
C LEU A 129 -14.15 19.87 -6.29
N ILE A 130 -13.69 19.99 -7.54
CA ILE A 130 -14.57 20.15 -8.70
C ILE A 130 -15.46 18.91 -8.87
N ILE A 131 -14.84 17.71 -8.92
CA ILE A 131 -15.56 16.45 -9.10
C ILE A 131 -16.55 16.23 -7.96
N TYR A 132 -16.11 16.47 -6.72
CA TYR A 132 -16.97 16.31 -5.57
C TYR A 132 -18.20 17.23 -5.62
N ASN A 133 -18.04 18.51 -5.99
CA ASN A 133 -19.15 19.47 -6.05
C ASN A 133 -20.10 19.18 -7.23
N VAL A 134 -19.62 18.64 -8.34
CA VAL A 134 -20.43 18.35 -9.54
C VAL A 134 -21.20 17.04 -9.40
N PHE A 135 -20.55 16.00 -8.87
CA PHE A 135 -21.13 14.63 -8.85
C PHE A 135 -21.69 14.20 -7.49
N TRP A 136 -21.54 15.05 -6.45
CA TRP A 136 -22.04 14.73 -5.13
C TRP A 136 -23.56 14.93 -5.03
N ASN A 137 -24.29 13.86 -4.87
CA ASN A 137 -25.72 13.90 -4.62
C ASN A 137 -25.98 13.95 -3.10
N LYS A 138 -26.83 14.89 -2.65
CA LYS A 138 -27.15 15.11 -1.21
C LYS A 138 -27.68 13.86 -0.48
N ASP A 139 -28.24 12.90 -1.23
CA ASP A 139 -28.76 11.64 -0.67
C ASP A 139 -27.66 10.75 -0.08
N PHE A 140 -26.39 10.96 -0.48
CA PHE A 140 -25.23 10.27 0.12
C PHE A 140 -24.80 10.87 1.46
N ASP A 141 -25.04 12.16 1.69
CA ASP A 141 -24.67 12.84 2.95
C ASP A 141 -25.55 12.43 4.12
N ASN A 142 -26.81 12.10 3.88
CA ASN A 142 -27.73 11.66 4.92
C ASN A 142 -27.34 10.30 5.52
N ASN A 143 -26.65 9.44 4.76
CA ASN A 143 -26.07 8.18 5.25
C ASN A 143 -24.70 8.36 5.92
N THR A 144 -24.07 9.53 5.77
CA THR A 144 -22.76 9.86 6.34
C THR A 144 -22.87 10.75 7.59
N GLN A 145 -24.10 11.06 8.08
CA GLN A 145 -24.23 11.71 9.37
C GLN A 145 -23.42 10.90 10.39
N ALA A 146 -22.39 11.57 10.89
CA ALA A 146 -21.50 11.04 11.91
C ALA A 146 -22.35 10.49 13.07
N ILE A 147 -22.67 9.22 13.02
CA ILE A 147 -23.07 8.50 14.22
C ILE A 147 -21.89 8.75 15.15
N LYS A 148 -22.11 9.44 16.25
CA LYS A 148 -21.11 9.67 17.29
C LYS A 148 -20.68 8.31 17.83
N SER A 149 -19.85 7.59 17.03
CA SER A 149 -19.29 6.31 17.45
C SER A 149 -18.34 6.62 18.58
N ASN A 150 -18.57 6.02 19.71
CA ASN A 150 -17.62 6.08 20.81
C ASN A 150 -16.33 5.40 20.35
N ILE A 151 -15.31 6.20 19.99
CA ILE A 151 -14.04 5.74 19.40
C ILE A 151 -13.44 4.62 20.26
N SER A 152 -13.39 4.83 21.57
CA SER A 152 -12.86 3.86 22.53
C SER A 152 -13.64 2.53 22.49
N HIS A 153 -14.96 2.60 22.39
CA HIS A 153 -15.80 1.41 22.29
C HIS A 153 -15.56 0.66 20.97
N THR A 154 -15.50 1.38 19.83
CA THR A 154 -15.21 0.79 18.53
C THR A 154 -13.84 0.12 18.47
N LEU A 155 -12.79 0.78 19.00
CA LEU A 155 -11.45 0.20 19.07
C LEU A 155 -11.44 -1.07 19.91
N LYS A 156 -12.08 -1.05 21.08
CA LYS A 156 -12.17 -2.20 21.96
C LYS A 156 -12.93 -3.37 21.32
N LEU A 157 -14.01 -3.08 20.59
CA LEU A 157 -14.74 -4.10 19.84
C LEU A 157 -13.88 -4.74 18.74
N LEU A 158 -13.14 -3.93 17.96
CA LEU A 158 -12.30 -4.42 16.87
C LEU A 158 -11.14 -5.27 17.39
N ILE A 159 -10.44 -4.80 18.42
CA ILE A 159 -9.29 -5.51 19.01
C ILE A 159 -9.72 -6.84 19.66
N ASN A 160 -10.94 -6.94 20.19
CA ASN A 160 -11.44 -8.18 20.78
C ASN A 160 -11.89 -9.21 19.73
N LYS A 161 -12.02 -8.83 18.45
CA LYS A 161 -12.41 -9.75 17.38
C LYS A 161 -11.20 -10.52 16.86
N LYS A 162 -11.10 -11.83 17.19
CA LYS A 162 -10.02 -12.71 16.71
C LYS A 162 -9.80 -12.63 15.21
N ARG A 163 -10.87 -12.52 14.44
CA ARG A 163 -10.82 -12.38 12.97
C ARG A 163 -10.08 -11.12 12.55
N TYR A 164 -10.35 -9.98 13.19
CA TYR A 164 -9.71 -8.70 12.87
C TYR A 164 -8.21 -8.75 13.17
N ILE A 165 -7.83 -9.32 14.32
CA ILE A 165 -6.43 -9.49 14.71
C ILE A 165 -5.67 -10.36 13.70
N LEU A 166 -6.26 -11.48 13.28
CA LEU A 166 -5.64 -12.39 12.30
C LEU A 166 -5.47 -11.71 10.93
N VAL A 167 -6.44 -10.91 10.49
CA VAL A 167 -6.34 -10.12 9.26
C VAL A 167 -5.21 -9.08 9.36
N ILE A 168 -5.08 -8.40 10.50
CA ILE A 168 -3.97 -7.47 10.74
C ILE A 168 -2.63 -8.20 10.65
N PHE A 169 -2.49 -9.38 11.25
CA PHE A 169 -1.25 -10.15 11.22
C PHE A 169 -0.83 -10.52 9.78
N VAL A 170 -1.80 -10.95 8.97
CA VAL A 170 -1.57 -11.19 7.53
C VAL A 170 -1.17 -9.89 6.83
N GLY A 171 -1.82 -8.76 7.17
CA GLY A 171 -1.51 -7.43 6.63
C GLY A 171 -0.10 -6.95 6.96
N ILE A 172 0.40 -7.21 8.18
CA ILE A 172 1.79 -6.91 8.57
C ILE A 172 2.76 -7.65 7.64
N ILE A 173 2.52 -8.95 7.41
CA ILE A 173 3.39 -9.75 6.54
C ILE A 173 3.33 -9.25 5.09
N ILE A 174 2.16 -8.87 4.57
CA ILE A 174 2.02 -8.30 3.24
C ILE A 174 2.83 -6.99 3.12
N MET A 175 2.68 -6.06 4.07
CA MET A 175 3.41 -4.80 4.05
C MET A 175 4.92 -5.00 4.19
N TYR A 176 5.33 -5.95 5.03
CA TYR A 176 6.72 -6.37 5.17
C TYR A 176 7.31 -6.80 3.81
N LEU A 177 6.61 -7.66 3.08
CA LEU A 177 7.06 -8.18 1.79
C LEU A 177 7.04 -7.10 0.70
N VAL A 178 5.96 -6.33 0.61
CA VAL A 178 5.79 -5.30 -0.43
C VAL A 178 6.87 -4.23 -0.29
N HIS A 179 7.03 -3.64 0.88
CA HIS A 179 8.01 -2.56 1.08
C HIS A 179 9.45 -3.07 1.11
N GLY A 180 9.69 -4.24 1.72
CA GLY A 180 11.01 -4.84 1.76
C GLY A 180 11.55 -5.13 0.37
N ILE A 181 10.81 -5.92 -0.40
CA ILE A 181 11.26 -6.38 -1.70
C ILE A 181 11.33 -5.24 -2.71
N SER A 182 10.28 -4.40 -2.78
CA SER A 182 10.24 -3.30 -3.77
C SER A 182 11.36 -2.29 -3.56
N GLY A 183 11.68 -1.95 -2.31
CA GLY A 183 12.73 -0.98 -1.99
C GLY A 183 14.15 -1.46 -2.35
N TRP A 184 14.41 -2.75 -2.23
CA TRP A 184 15.72 -3.33 -2.45
C TRP A 184 15.89 -4.01 -3.81
N MET A 185 14.82 -4.17 -4.60
CA MET A 185 14.86 -4.92 -5.87
C MET A 185 15.96 -4.45 -6.83
N PRO A 186 16.15 -3.13 -7.10
CA PRO A 186 17.23 -2.69 -7.98
C PRO A 186 18.62 -3.13 -7.47
N LYS A 187 18.87 -3.03 -6.16
CA LYS A 187 20.12 -3.46 -5.54
C LYS A 187 20.30 -4.97 -5.57
N ILE A 188 19.23 -5.73 -5.29
CA ILE A 188 19.24 -7.21 -5.37
C ILE A 188 19.61 -7.66 -6.77
N LEU A 189 19.06 -7.04 -7.80
CA LEU A 189 19.40 -7.36 -9.19
C LEU A 189 20.82 -6.91 -9.57
N SER A 190 21.22 -5.73 -9.10
CA SER A 190 22.57 -5.22 -9.36
C SER A 190 23.67 -6.05 -8.70
N SER A 191 23.42 -6.61 -7.50
CA SER A 191 24.39 -7.51 -6.83
C SER A 191 24.66 -8.80 -7.62
N LYS A 192 23.81 -9.11 -8.61
CA LYS A 192 23.96 -10.24 -9.54
C LYS A 192 24.71 -9.88 -10.83
N GLY A 193 25.42 -8.76 -10.86
CA GLY A 193 26.16 -8.30 -12.03
C GLY A 193 25.34 -7.53 -13.07
N ILE A 194 24.07 -7.27 -12.81
CA ILE A 194 23.22 -6.47 -13.71
C ILE A 194 23.51 -4.99 -13.48
N ASN A 195 23.76 -4.22 -14.57
CA ASN A 195 23.93 -2.78 -14.47
C ASN A 195 22.78 -2.13 -13.72
N ILE A 196 23.07 -1.20 -12.80
CA ILE A 196 22.07 -0.59 -11.90
C ILE A 196 20.93 0.10 -12.65
N SER A 197 21.20 0.77 -13.78
CA SER A 197 20.17 1.41 -14.60
C SER A 197 19.23 0.38 -15.21
N TYR A 198 19.78 -0.73 -15.71
CA TYR A 198 18.98 -1.83 -16.25
C TYR A 198 18.22 -2.59 -15.14
N ALA A 199 18.87 -2.81 -13.98
CA ALA A 199 18.23 -3.40 -12.80
C ALA A 199 17.04 -2.56 -12.29
N SER A 200 17.16 -1.23 -12.32
CA SER A 200 16.06 -0.31 -11.96
C SER A 200 14.89 -0.42 -12.93
N ASN A 201 15.14 -0.55 -14.23
CA ASN A 201 14.10 -0.78 -15.23
C ASN A 201 13.45 -2.15 -15.04
N LEU A 202 14.22 -3.21 -14.77
CA LEU A 202 13.66 -4.53 -14.46
C LEU A 202 12.79 -4.54 -13.20
N ALA A 203 13.14 -3.74 -12.19
CA ALA A 203 12.35 -3.58 -10.98
C ALA A 203 10.96 -2.95 -11.22
N THR A 204 10.69 -2.39 -12.41
CA THR A 204 9.34 -1.93 -12.78
C THR A 204 8.42 -3.09 -13.22
N ILE A 205 8.96 -4.23 -13.64
CA ILE A 205 8.18 -5.39 -14.09
C ILE A 205 7.18 -5.86 -13.02
N PRO A 206 7.58 -6.10 -11.76
CA PRO A 206 6.63 -6.46 -10.71
C PRO A 206 5.54 -5.42 -10.51
N VAL A 207 5.87 -4.14 -10.68
CA VAL A 207 4.92 -3.04 -10.49
C VAL A 207 3.86 -3.05 -11.59
N ILE A 208 4.27 -3.21 -12.86
CA ILE A 208 3.35 -3.29 -14.02
C ILE A 208 2.43 -4.51 -13.89
N ILE A 209 3.02 -5.68 -13.61
CA ILE A 209 2.24 -6.91 -13.41
C ILE A 209 1.34 -6.79 -12.18
N GLY A 210 1.79 -6.08 -11.14
CA GLY A 210 1.01 -5.79 -9.95
C GLY A 210 -0.27 -5.02 -10.25
N ILE A 211 -0.23 -4.04 -11.15
CA ILE A 211 -1.43 -3.31 -11.60
C ILE A 211 -2.42 -4.27 -12.27
N ILE A 212 -1.94 -5.05 -13.23
CA ILE A 212 -2.78 -6.02 -13.96
C ILE A 212 -3.39 -7.02 -12.98
N SER A 213 -2.59 -7.50 -12.03
CA SER A 213 -2.99 -8.47 -11.02
C SER A 213 -3.99 -7.89 -10.02
N ALA A 214 -3.79 -6.65 -9.55
CA ALA A 214 -4.71 -5.96 -8.64
C ALA A 214 -6.12 -5.82 -9.22
N LEU A 215 -6.23 -5.72 -10.54
CA LEU A 215 -7.51 -5.61 -11.26
C LEU A 215 -8.09 -6.98 -11.64
N SER A 216 -7.23 -7.95 -11.98
CA SER A 216 -7.66 -9.23 -12.54
C SER A 216 -7.96 -10.27 -11.47
N VAL A 217 -7.04 -10.52 -10.56
CA VAL A 217 -7.15 -11.60 -9.56
C VAL A 217 -8.39 -11.47 -8.65
N PRO A 218 -8.76 -10.27 -8.18
CA PRO A 218 -9.97 -10.12 -7.35
C PRO A 218 -11.27 -10.51 -8.07
N ARG A 219 -11.31 -10.46 -9.41
CA ARG A 219 -12.50 -10.88 -10.18
C ARG A 219 -12.79 -12.37 -10.07
N PHE A 220 -11.76 -13.19 -9.86
CA PHE A 220 -11.88 -14.63 -9.63
C PHE A 220 -12.11 -14.96 -8.15
N SER A 221 -12.13 -13.95 -7.28
CA SER A 221 -12.30 -14.08 -5.85
C SER A 221 -13.75 -13.87 -5.42
N ASN A 222 -14.22 -14.78 -4.62
CA ASN A 222 -15.49 -14.64 -3.89
C ASN A 222 -15.26 -14.93 -2.40
N SER A 223 -16.30 -14.69 -1.58
CA SER A 223 -16.16 -14.92 -0.14
C SER A 223 -15.79 -16.38 0.21
N LYS A 224 -16.07 -17.38 -0.64
CA LYS A 224 -15.77 -18.79 -0.37
C LYS A 224 -14.30 -19.17 -0.68
N ASN A 225 -13.73 -18.64 -1.76
CA ASN A 225 -12.38 -19.05 -2.24
C ASN A 225 -11.27 -18.04 -1.89
N ARG A 226 -11.59 -16.84 -1.40
CA ARG A 226 -10.65 -15.73 -1.18
C ARG A 226 -9.43 -16.13 -0.33
N LEU A 227 -9.65 -16.79 0.81
CA LEU A 227 -8.53 -17.23 1.66
C LEU A 227 -7.62 -18.25 0.97
N LYS A 228 -8.20 -19.12 0.11
CA LYS A 228 -7.41 -20.06 -0.69
C LYS A 228 -6.54 -19.32 -1.71
N ILE A 229 -7.09 -18.27 -2.37
CA ILE A 229 -6.32 -17.46 -3.32
C ILE A 229 -5.20 -16.72 -2.59
N ILE A 230 -5.46 -16.10 -1.43
CA ILE A 230 -4.43 -15.46 -0.61
C ILE A 230 -3.33 -16.45 -0.23
N PHE A 231 -3.68 -17.67 0.18
CA PHE A 231 -2.72 -18.72 0.50
C PHE A 231 -1.84 -19.09 -0.72
N LEU A 232 -2.44 -19.29 -1.89
CA LEU A 232 -1.70 -19.58 -3.13
C LEU A 232 -0.77 -18.41 -3.53
N LEU A 233 -1.20 -17.17 -3.33
CA LEU A 233 -0.35 -16.00 -3.59
C LEU A 233 0.86 -15.93 -2.65
N PHE A 234 0.75 -16.35 -1.40
CA PHE A 234 1.92 -16.44 -0.51
C PHE A 234 2.87 -17.56 -0.94
N ILE A 235 2.37 -18.71 -1.40
CA ILE A 235 3.22 -19.74 -2.03
C ILE A 235 3.93 -19.16 -3.25
N ASN A 236 3.21 -18.42 -4.10
CA ASN A 236 3.78 -17.77 -5.28
C ASN A 236 4.88 -16.76 -4.90
N VAL A 237 4.74 -16.00 -3.78
CA VAL A 237 5.81 -15.13 -3.26
C VAL A 237 7.07 -15.93 -2.94
N MET A 238 6.93 -17.07 -2.24
CA MET A 238 8.07 -17.92 -1.88
C MET A 238 8.78 -18.47 -3.12
N LEU A 239 8.03 -18.97 -4.10
CA LEU A 239 8.56 -19.45 -5.37
C LEU A 239 9.26 -18.33 -6.14
N SER A 240 8.66 -17.13 -6.18
CA SER A 240 9.25 -15.95 -6.82
C SER A 240 10.62 -15.60 -6.25
N MET A 241 10.75 -15.62 -4.93
CA MET A 241 12.04 -15.35 -4.28
C MET A 241 13.09 -16.41 -4.60
N GLN A 242 12.70 -17.69 -4.73
CA GLN A 242 13.63 -18.73 -5.18
C GLN A 242 14.11 -18.48 -6.61
N PHE A 243 13.21 -18.13 -7.54
CA PHE A 243 13.61 -17.77 -8.90
C PHE A 243 14.53 -16.55 -8.94
N ILE A 244 14.29 -15.52 -8.11
CA ILE A 244 15.15 -14.35 -8.02
C ILE A 244 16.53 -14.71 -7.47
N LYS A 245 16.67 -15.72 -6.60
CA LYS A 245 17.97 -16.20 -6.11
C LYS A 245 18.83 -16.80 -7.21
N TYR A 246 18.25 -17.54 -8.14
CA TYR A 246 18.96 -18.21 -9.23
C TYR A 246 19.21 -17.25 -10.40
N SER A 247 20.32 -16.49 -10.31
CA SER A 247 20.63 -15.42 -11.28
C SER A 247 21.35 -15.85 -12.53
N GLU A 248 21.88 -17.06 -12.60
CA GLU A 248 22.68 -17.56 -13.73
C GLU A 248 21.88 -17.87 -14.99
N SER A 249 20.55 -17.78 -14.90
CA SER A 249 19.65 -17.96 -16.04
C SER A 249 18.55 -16.89 -15.98
N TYR A 250 17.84 -16.69 -17.09
CA TYR A 250 16.67 -15.76 -17.15
C TYR A 250 15.53 -16.11 -16.17
N LEU A 251 15.74 -17.06 -15.25
CA LEU A 251 14.75 -17.47 -14.25
C LEU A 251 14.34 -16.34 -13.30
N TYR A 252 15.24 -15.39 -13.01
CA TYR A 252 14.85 -14.23 -12.21
C TYR A 252 13.72 -13.41 -12.84
N MET A 253 13.58 -13.41 -14.18
CA MET A 253 12.47 -12.75 -14.87
C MET A 253 11.11 -13.35 -14.49
N PHE A 254 11.01 -14.68 -14.42
CA PHE A 254 9.80 -15.34 -13.91
C PHE A 254 9.54 -14.95 -12.45
N GLY A 255 10.62 -14.87 -11.64
CA GLY A 255 10.52 -14.38 -10.26
C GLY A 255 9.94 -12.97 -10.18
N LEU A 256 10.37 -12.04 -11.02
CA LEU A 256 9.85 -10.68 -11.11
C LEU A 256 8.37 -10.65 -11.53
N CYS A 257 7.99 -11.47 -12.50
CA CYS A 257 6.60 -11.58 -12.93
C CYS A 257 5.70 -12.14 -11.81
N PHE A 258 6.11 -13.23 -11.21
CA PHE A 258 5.33 -13.90 -10.16
C PHE A 258 5.21 -13.07 -8.88
N ILE A 259 6.28 -12.36 -8.46
CA ILE A 259 6.20 -11.47 -7.30
C ILE A 259 5.21 -10.32 -7.55
N GLY A 260 5.16 -9.77 -8.77
CA GLY A 260 4.19 -8.75 -9.16
C GLY A 260 2.75 -9.21 -9.03
N ILE A 261 2.43 -10.45 -9.46
CA ILE A 261 1.08 -11.03 -9.30
C ILE A 261 0.66 -11.01 -7.82
N SER A 262 1.54 -11.40 -6.93
CA SER A 262 1.23 -11.49 -5.51
C SER A 262 1.14 -10.12 -4.85
N THR A 263 2.15 -9.26 -5.03
CA THR A 263 2.20 -7.93 -4.38
C THR A 263 1.05 -7.03 -4.81
N GLY A 264 0.60 -7.11 -6.06
CA GLY A 264 -0.56 -6.37 -6.54
C GLY A 264 -1.89 -6.84 -5.96
N SER A 265 -2.06 -8.14 -5.77
CA SER A 265 -3.37 -8.73 -5.43
C SER A 265 -3.59 -8.93 -3.94
N LEU A 266 -2.55 -9.25 -3.17
CA LEU A 266 -2.67 -9.64 -1.76
C LEU A 266 -3.40 -8.62 -0.90
N MET A 267 -3.03 -7.33 -1.00
CA MET A 267 -3.66 -6.27 -0.21
C MET A 267 -5.11 -6.04 -0.61
N THR A 268 -5.40 -6.03 -1.91
CA THR A 268 -6.78 -5.87 -2.43
C THR A 268 -7.70 -6.97 -1.90
N LEU A 269 -7.23 -8.22 -1.93
CA LEU A 269 -7.99 -9.36 -1.43
C LEU A 269 -8.15 -9.32 0.09
N LEU A 270 -7.12 -8.91 0.83
CA LEU A 270 -7.17 -8.82 2.29
C LEU A 270 -8.14 -7.73 2.74
N ILE A 271 -8.10 -6.54 2.15
CA ILE A 271 -9.04 -5.45 2.45
C ILE A 271 -10.46 -5.86 2.06
N SER A 272 -10.64 -6.53 0.92
CA SER A 272 -11.95 -7.07 0.54
C SER A 272 -12.46 -8.11 1.54
N HIS A 273 -11.57 -8.94 2.12
CA HIS A 273 -11.92 -9.88 3.17
C HIS A 273 -12.33 -9.18 4.46
N LEU A 274 -11.64 -8.09 4.81
CA LEU A 274 -11.97 -7.25 5.96
C LEU A 274 -13.35 -6.58 5.78
N SER A 275 -13.62 -6.05 4.59
CA SER A 275 -14.88 -5.34 4.29
C SER A 275 -16.12 -6.26 4.26
N ASP A 276 -15.95 -7.55 3.99
CA ASP A 276 -17.05 -8.54 4.01
C ASP A 276 -17.42 -8.98 5.44
N THR A 277 -16.68 -8.54 6.46
CA THR A 277 -17.00 -8.89 7.83
C THR A 277 -18.19 -8.07 8.31
N LYS A 278 -19.25 -8.74 8.79
CA LYS A 278 -20.46 -8.10 9.35
C LYS A 278 -20.16 -7.21 10.56
N ASP A 279 -18.97 -7.31 11.11
CA ASP A 279 -18.54 -6.63 12.33
C ASP A 279 -18.14 -5.17 12.11
N ILE A 280 -17.90 -4.75 10.86
CA ILE A 280 -17.54 -3.37 10.51
C ILE A 280 -18.72 -2.68 9.87
N SER A 281 -19.34 -1.77 10.63
CA SER A 281 -20.41 -0.92 10.11
C SER A 281 -19.83 0.18 9.20
N PHE A 282 -20.67 0.68 8.31
CA PHE A 282 -20.30 1.80 7.43
C PHE A 282 -19.81 3.03 8.19
N SER A 283 -20.41 3.31 9.36
CA SER A 283 -20.07 4.44 10.22
C SER A 283 -18.66 4.36 10.85
N ASN A 284 -18.11 3.15 10.99
CA ASN A 284 -16.85 2.91 11.71
C ASN A 284 -15.71 2.48 10.78
N ILE A 285 -15.92 2.52 9.45
CA ILE A 285 -14.94 2.00 8.49
C ILE A 285 -13.65 2.83 8.46
N GLY A 286 -13.73 4.14 8.70
CA GLY A 286 -12.56 5.01 8.81
C GLY A 286 -11.70 4.64 10.00
N ILE A 287 -12.30 4.48 11.19
CA ILE A 287 -11.59 4.05 12.40
C ILE A 287 -11.00 2.64 12.20
N ALA A 288 -11.77 1.71 11.64
CA ALA A 288 -11.29 0.35 11.39
C ALA A 288 -10.13 0.32 10.38
N SER A 289 -10.24 1.08 9.29
CA SER A 289 -9.17 1.19 8.30
C SER A 289 -7.96 1.92 8.86
N GLY A 290 -8.16 2.98 9.65
CA GLY A 290 -7.09 3.72 10.30
C GLY A 290 -6.29 2.83 11.26
N LEU A 291 -6.96 2.06 12.12
CA LEU A 291 -6.31 1.10 13.01
C LEU A 291 -5.59 0.00 12.21
N PHE A 292 -6.22 -0.52 11.18
CA PHE A 292 -5.63 -1.51 10.30
C PHE A 292 -4.34 -0.99 9.67
N TYR A 293 -4.39 0.15 8.97
CA TYR A 293 -3.20 0.75 8.33
C TYR A 293 -2.13 1.17 9.33
N SER A 294 -2.50 1.65 10.52
CA SER A 294 -1.55 1.98 11.57
C SER A 294 -0.70 0.76 11.95
N ILE A 295 -1.32 -0.38 12.19
CA ILE A 295 -0.61 -1.56 12.68
C ILE A 295 0.15 -2.27 11.54
N ILE A 296 -0.43 -2.42 10.35
CA ILE A 296 0.24 -3.14 9.26
C ILE A 296 1.50 -2.44 8.75
N GLN A 297 1.61 -1.11 8.91
CA GLN A 297 2.81 -0.36 8.53
C GLN A 297 4.03 -0.68 9.40
N ILE A 298 3.86 -1.34 10.54
CA ILE A 298 4.97 -1.95 11.27
C ILE A 298 5.74 -2.91 10.34
N GLY A 299 5.02 -3.72 9.57
CA GLY A 299 5.62 -4.57 8.54
C GLY A 299 6.36 -3.76 7.48
N GLY A 300 5.79 -2.63 7.04
CA GLY A 300 6.41 -1.73 6.06
C GLY A 300 7.72 -1.11 6.51
N VAL A 301 7.93 -0.96 7.83
CA VAL A 301 9.22 -0.52 8.42
C VAL A 301 10.17 -1.70 8.55
N LEU A 302 9.69 -2.82 9.11
CA LEU A 302 10.53 -3.99 9.40
C LEU A 302 11.06 -4.67 8.13
N GLY A 303 10.30 -4.65 7.02
CA GLY A 303 10.70 -5.28 5.76
C GLY A 303 12.01 -4.73 5.20
N PRO A 304 12.09 -3.46 4.80
CA PRO A 304 13.33 -2.88 4.29
C PRO A 304 14.47 -2.92 5.30
N TYR A 305 14.17 -2.71 6.59
CA TYR A 305 15.16 -2.71 7.66
C TYR A 305 15.83 -4.08 7.84
N SER A 306 15.04 -5.16 7.84
CA SER A 306 15.58 -6.51 7.98
C SER A 306 16.46 -6.92 6.80
N ILE A 307 16.06 -6.56 5.55
CA ILE A 307 16.87 -6.83 4.37
C ILE A 307 18.20 -6.08 4.46
N GLY A 308 18.18 -4.82 4.90
CA GLY A 308 19.40 -4.03 5.08
C GLY A 308 20.34 -4.64 6.11
N ILE A 309 19.85 -4.97 7.30
CA ILE A 309 20.66 -5.59 8.35
C ILE A 309 21.26 -6.93 7.89
N ILE A 310 20.45 -7.79 7.28
CA ILE A 310 20.95 -9.10 6.85
C ILE A 310 22.02 -8.92 5.77
N TYR A 311 21.84 -7.97 4.86
CA TYR A 311 22.86 -7.65 3.88
C TYR A 311 24.13 -7.10 4.53
N ASP A 312 24.04 -6.18 5.48
CA ASP A 312 25.19 -5.61 6.18
C ASP A 312 26.01 -6.68 6.93
N LEU A 313 25.31 -7.67 7.51
CA LEU A 313 25.95 -8.77 8.24
C LEU A 313 26.52 -9.86 7.35
N THR A 314 25.90 -10.14 6.20
CA THR A 314 26.26 -11.31 5.36
C THR A 314 26.87 -10.95 4.02
N GLN A 315 26.77 -9.67 3.59
CA GLN A 315 27.14 -9.16 2.28
C GLN A 315 26.50 -9.95 1.12
N ASP A 316 25.38 -10.63 1.38
CA ASP A 316 24.66 -11.44 0.41
C ASP A 316 23.13 -11.25 0.52
N PHE A 317 22.49 -10.75 -0.55
CA PHE A 317 21.05 -10.62 -0.64
C PHE A 317 20.31 -11.97 -0.68
N ASN A 318 20.96 -13.07 -1.05
CA ASN A 318 20.34 -14.39 -1.04
C ASN A 318 19.92 -14.81 0.38
N ASN A 319 20.70 -14.42 1.39
CA ASN A 319 20.35 -14.64 2.80
C ASN A 319 19.11 -13.82 3.20
N ALA A 320 19.04 -12.56 2.76
CA ALA A 320 17.88 -11.71 2.98
C ALA A 320 16.62 -12.27 2.29
N LEU A 321 16.72 -12.75 1.05
CA LEU A 321 15.61 -13.40 0.34
C LEU A 321 15.17 -14.70 1.06
N THR A 322 16.11 -15.49 1.56
CA THR A 322 15.80 -16.70 2.34
C THR A 322 15.05 -16.35 3.63
N PHE A 323 15.47 -15.30 4.33
CA PHE A 323 14.78 -14.83 5.53
C PHE A 323 13.35 -14.36 5.19
N ASN A 324 13.15 -13.65 4.07
CA ASN A 324 11.81 -13.24 3.62
C ASN A 324 10.92 -14.46 3.32
N ILE A 325 11.45 -15.57 2.81
CA ILE A 325 10.71 -16.82 2.64
C ILE A 325 10.25 -17.35 3.99
N LEU A 326 11.13 -17.36 5.01
CA LEU A 326 10.77 -17.79 6.37
C LEU A 326 9.70 -16.89 6.99
N VAL A 327 9.80 -15.57 6.83
CA VAL A 327 8.75 -14.64 7.28
C VAL A 327 7.42 -14.90 6.56
N THR A 328 7.47 -15.23 5.27
CA THR A 328 6.26 -15.58 4.50
C THR A 328 5.55 -16.81 5.07
N LEU A 329 6.27 -17.81 5.55
CA LEU A 329 5.70 -19.00 6.20
C LEU A 329 4.83 -18.64 7.42
N LEU A 330 5.17 -17.57 8.14
CA LEU A 330 4.39 -17.12 9.30
C LEU A 330 2.96 -16.71 8.92
N SER A 331 2.68 -16.42 7.64
CA SER A 331 1.34 -16.07 7.17
C SER A 331 0.38 -17.26 7.17
N PHE A 332 0.88 -18.48 7.11
CA PHE A 332 0.05 -19.68 6.94
C PHE A 332 -0.77 -20.00 8.20
N LEU A 333 -0.19 -19.77 9.38
CA LEU A 333 -0.91 -19.98 10.63
C LEU A 333 -2.16 -19.08 10.77
N PRO A 334 -2.07 -17.75 10.66
CA PRO A 334 -3.26 -16.89 10.72
C PRO A 334 -4.25 -17.16 9.59
N LEU A 335 -3.81 -17.53 8.38
CA LEU A 335 -4.71 -17.92 7.30
C LEU A 335 -5.49 -19.19 7.60
N TYR A 336 -4.83 -20.20 8.15
CA TYR A 336 -5.47 -21.44 8.61
C TYR A 336 -6.52 -21.16 9.69
N LEU A 337 -6.18 -20.34 10.68
CA LEU A 337 -7.09 -19.94 11.75
C LEU A 337 -8.30 -19.15 11.21
N LEU A 338 -8.08 -18.24 10.24
CA LEU A 338 -9.16 -17.53 9.56
C LEU A 338 -10.09 -18.46 8.80
N ALA A 339 -9.55 -19.50 8.14
CA ALA A 339 -10.35 -20.48 7.44
C ALA A 339 -11.21 -21.30 8.42
N LYS A 340 -10.67 -21.64 9.59
CA LYS A 340 -11.41 -22.36 10.63
C LYS A 340 -12.55 -21.51 11.24
N LEU A 341 -12.30 -20.21 11.50
CA LEU A 341 -13.31 -19.28 12.00
C LEU A 341 -14.44 -19.02 11.00
N LYS A 342 -14.26 -19.31 9.71
CA LYS A 342 -15.26 -19.13 8.67
C LYS A 342 -16.28 -20.29 8.64
N ASN A 343 -15.87 -21.45 9.14
CA ASN A 343 -16.69 -22.66 9.16
C ASN A 343 -17.53 -22.78 10.47
N LEU A 344 -17.35 -21.83 11.40
CA LEU A 344 -18.16 -21.60 12.59
C LEU A 344 -19.09 -20.40 12.38
#